data_1bdc716067802e1f1f5437a9139a8b8c
#
_entry.id   1bdc716067802e1f1f5437a9139a8b8c
#
_cell.length_a   1.000
_cell.length_b   1.000
_cell.length_c   1.000
_cell.angle_alpha   90.00
_cell.angle_beta   90.00
_cell.angle_gamma   90.00
#
_symmetry.space_group_name_H-M   'P 1'
#
loop_
_entity.id
_entity.type
_entity.pdbx_description
1 polymer ?
#
loop_
_entity_poly.entity_id
_entity_poly.type
_entity_poly.pdbx_seq_one_letter_code
_entity_poly.pdbx_strand_id
1 'polypeptide(L)'
;ENESLDNYAKRSAKYLETTILKIGPENVGAFVGETIMGGLVGDVPPAPNYWKYIQKICNKYNVHLILDEVYCGTGSTGKYFCFDWDKVKPDFIFISKTLAAGYGSLSAVITTKKIEKILKSSGRLQHNTTHQGHSLSVAAALEVQKIVNKKSFLNKVNTIGKFMREILIKELKSHPFFRQVRGRGLRFSFEYDCKHRDNFNNILYSNLLEKYNILTSIKYH
;
A
#
# COMPACT_ATOMS: atom_id res chain seq x y z
N GLU A 1 4.16 26.23 1.79
CA GLU A 1 5.56 25.79 1.59
C GLU A 1 6.35 25.58 2.90
N ASN A 2 5.84 25.99 4.07
CA ASN A 2 6.54 25.85 5.37
C ASN A 2 5.78 24.93 6.36
N GLU A 3 4.88 24.07 5.87
CA GLU A 3 4.13 23.16 6.74
C GLU A 3 4.97 21.93 7.05
N SER A 4 5.08 21.55 8.34
CA SER A 4 5.70 20.26 8.69
C SER A 4 4.86 19.09 8.21
N LEU A 5 5.50 17.94 7.91
CA LEU A 5 4.81 16.74 7.46
C LEU A 5 3.76 16.24 8.48
N ASP A 6 4.00 16.41 9.77
CA ASP A 6 3.02 16.05 10.80
C ASP A 6 1.79 16.98 10.81
N ASN A 7 2.00 18.29 10.62
CA ASN A 7 0.89 19.25 10.48
C ASN A 7 0.09 18.96 9.20
N TYR A 8 0.77 18.66 8.09
CA TYR A 8 0.13 18.22 6.86
C TYR A 8 -0.71 16.96 7.10
N ALA A 9 -0.17 15.96 7.81
CA ALA A 9 -0.90 14.74 8.16
C ALA A 9 -2.15 15.04 9.00
N LYS A 10 -2.05 15.89 9.99
CA LYS A 10 -3.20 16.33 10.82
C LYS A 10 -4.26 17.04 10.00
N ARG A 11 -3.83 17.99 9.16
CA ARG A 11 -4.72 18.75 8.30
C ARG A 11 -5.43 17.83 7.29
N SER A 12 -4.69 16.91 6.67
CA SER A 12 -5.25 15.94 5.73
C SER A 12 -6.25 15.01 6.43
N ALA A 13 -5.94 14.50 7.61
CA ALA A 13 -6.85 13.66 8.37
C ALA A 13 -8.12 14.44 8.82
N LYS A 14 -8.00 15.75 9.09
CA LYS A 14 -9.15 16.58 9.46
C LYS A 14 -10.21 16.67 8.36
N TYR A 15 -9.85 16.52 7.08
CA TYR A 15 -10.83 16.44 5.99
C TYR A 15 -11.76 15.25 6.17
N LEU A 16 -11.25 14.08 6.62
CA LEU A 16 -12.11 12.95 6.94
C LEU A 16 -13.09 13.31 8.06
N GLU A 17 -12.61 13.89 9.15
CA GLU A 17 -13.48 14.29 10.26
C GLU A 17 -14.57 15.27 9.82
N THR A 18 -14.20 16.30 9.07
CA THR A 18 -15.15 17.27 8.53
C THR A 18 -16.19 16.60 7.62
N THR A 19 -15.77 15.64 6.80
CA THR A 19 -16.66 14.90 5.90
C THR A 19 -17.63 14.01 6.68
N ILE A 20 -17.16 13.29 7.70
CA ILE A 20 -18.01 12.46 8.58
C ILE A 20 -19.08 13.34 9.25
N LEU A 21 -18.68 14.48 9.80
CA LEU A 21 -19.61 15.41 10.46
C LEU A 21 -20.64 16.00 9.49
N LYS A 22 -20.23 16.28 8.25
CA LYS A 22 -21.13 16.80 7.19
C LYS A 22 -22.16 15.78 6.74
N ILE A 23 -21.78 14.50 6.65
CA ILE A 23 -22.66 13.40 6.24
C ILE A 23 -23.59 12.97 7.38
N GLY A 24 -23.17 13.12 8.62
CA GLY A 24 -23.73 12.54 9.83
C GLY A 24 -22.98 11.26 10.20
N PRO A 25 -22.35 11.17 11.38
CA PRO A 25 -21.55 9.99 11.78
C PRO A 25 -22.32 8.66 11.68
N GLU A 26 -23.62 8.68 11.95
CA GLU A 26 -24.50 7.52 11.87
C GLU A 26 -24.68 6.98 10.44
N ASN A 27 -24.37 7.79 9.44
CA ASN A 27 -24.48 7.43 8.02
C ASN A 27 -23.15 6.97 7.41
N VAL A 28 -22.04 6.96 8.20
CA VAL A 28 -20.71 6.59 7.71
C VAL A 28 -20.27 5.27 8.35
N GLY A 29 -20.31 4.18 7.61
CA GLY A 29 -19.94 2.85 8.10
C GLY A 29 -18.43 2.59 8.12
N ALA A 30 -17.69 3.09 7.12
CA ALA A 30 -16.26 2.81 6.98
C ALA A 30 -15.50 3.91 6.24
N PHE A 31 -14.20 4.01 6.51
CA PHE A 31 -13.21 4.70 5.72
C PHE A 31 -12.25 3.70 5.09
N VAL A 32 -12.08 3.74 3.77
CA VAL A 32 -11.19 2.85 3.01
C VAL A 32 -10.05 3.65 2.42
N GLY A 33 -8.83 3.17 2.55
CA GLY A 33 -7.67 3.81 1.92
C GLY A 33 -6.50 2.87 1.69
N GLU A 34 -5.71 3.15 0.65
CA GLU A 34 -4.45 2.45 0.39
C GLU A 34 -3.39 2.86 1.42
N THR A 35 -2.71 1.88 2.05
CA THR A 35 -1.65 2.17 3.04
C THR A 35 -0.46 2.89 2.41
N ILE A 36 -0.09 2.52 1.19
CA ILE A 36 0.79 3.28 0.28
C ILE A 36 0.02 3.43 -1.03
N MET A 37 -0.11 4.66 -1.48
CA MET A 37 -0.76 4.95 -2.75
C MET A 37 0.18 4.55 -3.90
N GLY A 38 -0.09 3.39 -4.50
CA GLY A 38 0.83 2.76 -5.44
C GLY A 38 0.43 2.89 -6.89
N GLY A 39 -0.76 2.40 -7.22
CA GLY A 39 -1.16 2.16 -8.61
C GLY A 39 -1.17 3.38 -9.50
N LEU A 40 -1.63 4.52 -9.00
CA LEU A 40 -1.81 5.74 -9.80
C LEU A 40 -0.65 6.73 -9.64
N VAL A 41 -0.15 6.91 -8.43
CA VAL A 41 0.77 8.00 -8.10
C VAL A 41 2.21 7.57 -7.79
N GLY A 42 2.53 6.27 -7.95
CA GLY A 42 3.89 5.75 -7.82
C GLY A 42 4.42 5.76 -6.38
N ASP A 43 4.00 4.79 -5.58
CA ASP A 43 4.57 4.44 -4.28
C ASP A 43 4.68 5.60 -3.27
N VAL A 44 3.63 6.42 -3.14
CA VAL A 44 3.59 7.54 -2.19
C VAL A 44 3.26 7.02 -0.79
N PRO A 45 4.24 7.00 0.14
CA PRO A 45 3.96 6.68 1.53
C PRO A 45 3.14 7.81 2.18
N PRO A 46 2.32 7.50 3.19
CA PRO A 46 1.63 8.53 3.94
C PRO A 46 2.63 9.41 4.70
N ALA A 47 2.27 10.66 4.93
CA ALA A 47 3.00 11.51 5.84
C ALA A 47 3.05 10.90 7.26
N PRO A 48 4.12 11.13 8.05
CA PRO A 48 4.24 10.57 9.39
C PRO A 48 2.98 10.80 10.25
N ASN A 49 2.56 9.77 10.96
CA ASN A 49 1.36 9.77 11.82
C ASN A 49 0.00 9.92 11.13
N TYR A 50 -0.08 10.06 9.80
CA TYR A 50 -1.36 10.21 9.09
C TYR A 50 -2.35 9.10 9.46
N TRP A 51 -1.95 7.82 9.36
CA TRP A 51 -2.83 6.70 9.70
C TRP A 51 -3.22 6.65 11.17
N LYS A 52 -2.38 7.16 12.08
CA LYS A 52 -2.75 7.29 13.50
C LYS A 52 -3.85 8.34 13.71
N TYR A 53 -3.78 9.46 12.98
CA TYR A 53 -4.84 10.47 13.03
C TYR A 53 -6.14 9.96 12.44
N ILE A 54 -6.07 9.27 11.30
CA ILE A 54 -7.22 8.61 10.68
C ILE A 54 -7.85 7.60 11.65
N GLN A 55 -7.05 6.71 12.27
CA GLN A 55 -7.56 5.73 13.21
C GLN A 55 -8.24 6.38 14.43
N LYS A 56 -7.69 7.47 14.96
CA LYS A 56 -8.32 8.22 16.05
C LYS A 56 -9.69 8.77 15.65
N ILE A 57 -9.81 9.31 14.44
CA ILE A 57 -11.07 9.84 13.91
C ILE A 57 -12.07 8.70 13.71
N CYS A 58 -11.67 7.62 13.08
CA CYS A 58 -12.52 6.44 12.89
C CYS A 58 -13.06 5.91 14.24
N ASN A 59 -12.18 5.75 15.23
CA ASN A 59 -12.57 5.31 16.57
C ASN A 59 -13.53 6.30 17.26
N LYS A 60 -13.30 7.60 17.10
CA LYS A 60 -14.15 8.65 17.72
C LYS A 60 -15.59 8.60 17.22
N TYR A 61 -15.78 8.30 15.94
CA TYR A 61 -17.09 8.31 15.30
C TYR A 61 -17.66 6.91 15.03
N ASN A 62 -17.02 5.85 15.57
CA ASN A 62 -17.41 4.46 15.36
C ASN A 62 -17.47 4.06 13.87
N VAL A 63 -16.55 4.59 13.07
CA VAL A 63 -16.36 4.30 11.65
C VAL A 63 -15.29 3.23 11.52
N HIS A 64 -15.53 2.19 10.73
CA HIS A 64 -14.53 1.15 10.49
C HIS A 64 -13.35 1.67 9.67
N LEU A 65 -12.12 1.35 10.10
CA LEU A 65 -10.93 1.58 9.31
C LEU A 65 -10.63 0.36 8.46
N ILE A 66 -10.66 0.53 7.14
CA ILE A 66 -10.33 -0.50 6.16
C ILE A 66 -9.06 -0.08 5.42
N LEU A 67 -8.01 -0.90 5.47
CA LEU A 67 -6.78 -0.64 4.74
C LEU A 67 -6.67 -1.55 3.52
N ASP A 68 -6.55 -0.93 2.36
CA ASP A 68 -6.27 -1.63 1.11
C ASP A 68 -4.75 -1.85 1.01
N GLU A 69 -4.36 -3.10 1.22
CA GLU A 69 -2.98 -3.57 1.07
C GLU A 69 -2.81 -4.52 -0.14
N VAL A 70 -3.74 -4.49 -1.06
CA VAL A 70 -3.65 -5.27 -2.30
C VAL A 70 -2.34 -5.02 -3.05
N TYR A 71 -1.85 -3.78 -3.02
CA TYR A 71 -0.61 -3.39 -3.68
C TYR A 71 0.62 -3.52 -2.79
N CYS A 72 0.56 -3.10 -1.55
CA CYS A 72 1.72 -2.90 -0.67
C CYS A 72 1.87 -3.95 0.44
N GLY A 73 0.88 -4.81 0.63
CA GLY A 73 0.88 -5.82 1.68
C GLY A 73 1.73 -7.06 1.36
N THR A 74 1.61 -8.04 2.23
CA THR A 74 2.24 -9.38 2.10
C THR A 74 3.74 -9.34 1.78
N GLY A 75 4.48 -8.52 2.55
CA GLY A 75 5.94 -8.55 2.60
C GLY A 75 6.67 -7.58 1.67
N SER A 76 6.03 -7.03 0.65
CA SER A 76 6.69 -6.23 -0.38
C SER A 76 7.33 -4.93 0.13
N THR A 77 6.88 -4.42 1.26
CA THR A 77 7.41 -3.21 1.91
C THR A 77 8.40 -3.50 3.05
N GLY A 78 8.76 -4.79 3.28
CA GLY A 78 9.67 -5.21 4.34
C GLY A 78 9.01 -5.35 5.71
N LYS A 79 7.70 -5.19 5.78
CA LYS A 79 6.81 -5.66 6.83
C LYS A 79 5.79 -6.60 6.21
N TYR A 80 5.23 -7.53 7.00
CA TYR A 80 4.22 -8.43 6.46
C TYR A 80 2.99 -7.64 5.99
N PHE A 81 2.45 -6.77 6.85
CA PHE A 81 1.51 -5.73 6.46
C PHE A 81 2.21 -4.37 6.42
N CYS A 82 1.90 -3.57 5.42
CA CYS A 82 2.50 -2.25 5.28
C CYS A 82 2.12 -1.31 6.42
N PHE A 83 0.90 -1.40 6.95
CA PHE A 83 0.45 -0.59 8.08
C PHE A 83 1.24 -0.81 9.38
N ASP A 84 2.01 -1.90 9.50
CA ASP A 84 2.91 -2.13 10.65
C ASP A 84 3.98 -1.05 10.76
N TRP A 85 4.33 -0.37 9.66
CA TRP A 85 5.20 0.80 9.70
C TRP A 85 4.57 1.97 10.45
N ASP A 86 3.25 2.12 10.34
CA ASP A 86 2.49 3.22 10.93
C ASP A 86 1.94 2.87 12.32
N LYS A 87 2.06 1.60 12.73
CA LYS A 87 1.62 1.07 14.03
C LYS A 87 0.14 1.32 14.30
N VAL A 88 -0.70 1.13 13.31
CA VAL A 88 -2.18 1.20 13.40
C VAL A 88 -2.80 -0.19 13.40
N LYS A 89 -4.08 -0.28 13.75
CA LYS A 89 -4.84 -1.54 13.81
C LYS A 89 -6.15 -1.34 13.05
N PRO A 90 -6.19 -1.68 11.76
CA PRO A 90 -7.42 -1.60 10.98
C PRO A 90 -8.44 -2.66 11.41
N ASP A 91 -9.71 -2.40 11.11
CA ASP A 91 -10.81 -3.36 11.31
C ASP A 91 -10.84 -4.40 10.20
N PHE A 92 -10.53 -3.97 8.96
CA PHE A 92 -10.43 -4.84 7.79
C PHE A 92 -9.17 -4.53 6.99
N ILE A 93 -8.66 -5.56 6.32
CA ILE A 93 -7.49 -5.48 5.44
C ILE A 93 -7.83 -6.21 4.15
N PHE A 94 -7.62 -5.56 3.01
CA PHE A 94 -7.69 -6.20 1.70
C PHE A 94 -6.30 -6.61 1.27
N ILE A 95 -6.12 -7.86 0.85
CA ILE A 95 -4.85 -8.38 0.32
C ILE A 95 -5.07 -9.17 -0.97
N SER A 96 -4.09 -9.10 -1.87
CA SER A 96 -4.06 -9.85 -3.15
C SER A 96 -2.63 -9.88 -3.68
N LYS A 97 -2.44 -9.93 -4.98
CA LYS A 97 -1.15 -9.85 -5.72
C LYS A 97 -0.05 -10.72 -5.10
N THR A 98 0.78 -10.14 -4.23
CA THR A 98 1.87 -10.85 -3.52
C THR A 98 1.37 -11.93 -2.55
N LEU A 99 0.07 -12.00 -2.28
CA LEU A 99 -0.52 -13.08 -1.49
C LEU A 99 -0.20 -14.46 -2.10
N ALA A 100 -0.32 -14.60 -3.42
CA ALA A 100 0.05 -15.81 -4.16
C ALA A 100 1.21 -15.59 -5.15
N ALA A 101 1.83 -14.39 -5.16
CA ALA A 101 3.00 -14.01 -5.94
C ALA A 101 2.95 -14.39 -7.44
N GLY A 102 1.77 -14.38 -8.05
CA GLY A 102 1.56 -14.73 -9.44
C GLY A 102 1.37 -16.24 -9.73
N TYR A 103 1.54 -17.11 -8.74
CA TYR A 103 1.32 -18.55 -8.90
C TYR A 103 -0.16 -18.95 -8.92
N GLY A 104 -1.05 -18.07 -8.50
CA GLY A 104 -2.49 -18.24 -8.54
C GLY A 104 -3.22 -16.93 -8.30
N SER A 105 -4.43 -16.81 -8.86
CA SER A 105 -5.29 -15.67 -8.61
C SER A 105 -5.98 -15.83 -7.25
N LEU A 106 -5.63 -14.99 -6.28
CA LEU A 106 -6.22 -15.02 -4.95
C LEU A 106 -6.28 -13.62 -4.36
N SER A 107 -7.41 -13.32 -3.74
CA SER A 107 -7.57 -12.17 -2.86
C SER A 107 -8.23 -12.60 -1.56
N ALA A 108 -8.03 -11.83 -0.51
CA ALA A 108 -8.66 -12.11 0.78
C ALA A 108 -9.02 -10.80 1.50
N VAL A 109 -10.06 -10.88 2.31
CA VAL A 109 -10.42 -9.88 3.31
C VAL A 109 -10.12 -10.47 4.67
N ILE A 110 -9.30 -9.77 5.44
CA ILE A 110 -8.94 -10.14 6.81
C ILE A 110 -9.65 -9.18 7.75
N THR A 111 -10.16 -9.69 8.84
CA THR A 111 -10.82 -8.88 9.88
C THR A 111 -10.38 -9.29 11.28
N THR A 112 -10.80 -8.49 12.27
CA THR A 112 -10.50 -8.76 13.67
C THR A 112 -11.38 -9.88 14.23
N LYS A 113 -10.90 -10.59 15.28
CA LYS A 113 -11.69 -11.60 15.99
C LYS A 113 -12.99 -11.06 16.55
N LYS A 114 -13.04 -9.77 16.91
CA LYS A 114 -14.27 -9.11 17.40
C LYS A 114 -15.33 -9.10 16.30
N ILE A 115 -14.98 -8.67 15.10
CA ILE A 115 -15.89 -8.60 13.95
C ILE A 115 -16.27 -10.00 13.48
N GLU A 116 -15.30 -10.92 13.41
CA GLU A 116 -15.55 -12.33 13.08
C GLU A 116 -16.61 -12.94 14.01
N LYS A 117 -16.51 -12.67 15.31
CA LYS A 117 -17.51 -13.16 16.30
C LYS A 117 -18.92 -12.62 16.01
N ILE A 118 -19.02 -11.34 15.66
CA ILE A 118 -20.31 -10.72 15.29
C ILE A 118 -20.88 -11.38 14.03
N LEU A 119 -20.05 -11.54 12.99
CA LEU A 119 -20.47 -12.19 11.74
C LEU A 119 -20.94 -13.63 11.98
N LYS A 120 -20.24 -14.39 12.81
CA LYS A 120 -20.65 -15.75 13.18
C LYS A 120 -21.95 -15.79 13.96
N SER A 121 -22.21 -14.82 14.84
CA SER A 121 -23.46 -14.76 15.64
C SER A 121 -24.69 -14.41 14.80
N SER A 122 -24.50 -13.79 13.62
CA SER A 122 -25.60 -13.51 12.68
C SER A 122 -26.07 -14.73 11.87
N GLY A 123 -25.51 -15.90 12.13
CA GLY A 123 -25.91 -17.19 11.57
C GLY A 123 -25.11 -17.65 10.36
N ARG A 124 -24.74 -16.77 9.48
CA ARG A 124 -23.85 -17.08 8.33
C ARG A 124 -23.25 -15.81 7.71
N LEU A 125 -22.06 -15.95 7.15
CA LEU A 125 -21.48 -14.91 6.31
C LEU A 125 -22.27 -14.80 4.99
N GLN A 126 -22.90 -13.67 4.76
CA GLN A 126 -23.64 -13.40 3.53
C GLN A 126 -22.70 -12.94 2.40
N HIS A 127 -21.66 -13.71 2.15
CA HIS A 127 -20.72 -13.48 1.07
C HIS A 127 -20.32 -14.82 0.48
N ASN A 128 -20.56 -14.99 -0.80
CA ASN A 128 -20.18 -16.19 -1.54
C ASN A 128 -19.86 -15.84 -2.98
N THR A 129 -18.79 -16.44 -3.51
CA THR A 129 -18.42 -16.36 -4.92
C THR A 129 -18.14 -17.77 -5.45
N THR A 130 -18.42 -18.01 -6.73
CA THR A 130 -18.28 -19.34 -7.35
C THR A 130 -16.91 -19.97 -7.12
N HIS A 131 -15.84 -19.18 -7.20
CA HIS A 131 -14.46 -19.65 -7.03
C HIS A 131 -13.84 -19.32 -5.68
N GLN A 132 -14.67 -19.05 -4.66
CA GLN A 132 -14.18 -18.83 -3.31
C GLN A 132 -13.42 -20.06 -2.80
N GLY A 133 -12.21 -19.81 -2.24
CA GLY A 133 -11.37 -20.90 -1.72
C GLY A 133 -10.81 -21.82 -2.80
N HIS A 134 -10.60 -21.35 -4.03
CA HIS A 134 -10.04 -22.13 -5.11
C HIS A 134 -8.75 -22.87 -4.68
N SER A 135 -8.80 -24.18 -4.64
CA SER A 135 -7.82 -25.04 -3.95
C SER A 135 -6.39 -24.86 -4.43
N LEU A 136 -6.18 -24.75 -5.74
CA LEU A 136 -4.84 -24.56 -6.32
C LEU A 136 -4.28 -23.17 -5.94
N SER A 137 -5.09 -22.11 -6.01
CA SER A 137 -4.65 -20.76 -5.66
C SER A 137 -4.35 -20.66 -4.16
N VAL A 138 -5.14 -21.31 -3.31
CA VAL A 138 -4.91 -21.35 -1.86
C VAL A 138 -3.65 -22.14 -1.53
N ALA A 139 -3.43 -23.30 -2.16
CA ALA A 139 -2.22 -24.10 -1.96
C ALA A 139 -0.96 -23.30 -2.36
N ALA A 140 -0.98 -22.65 -3.53
CA ALA A 140 0.12 -21.81 -3.98
C ALA A 140 0.37 -20.65 -3.00
N ALA A 141 -0.68 -19.95 -2.57
CA ALA A 141 -0.55 -18.87 -1.61
C ALA A 141 0.04 -19.33 -0.27
N LEU A 142 -0.38 -20.49 0.25
CA LEU A 142 0.17 -21.04 1.49
C LEU A 142 1.68 -21.25 1.40
N GLU A 143 2.20 -21.81 0.29
CA GLU A 143 3.64 -22.00 0.11
C GLU A 143 4.38 -20.66 -0.03
N VAL A 144 3.83 -19.70 -0.78
CA VAL A 144 4.37 -18.35 -0.86
C VAL A 144 4.46 -17.71 0.52
N GLN A 145 3.40 -17.78 1.33
CA GLN A 145 3.36 -17.18 2.65
C GLN A 145 4.32 -17.82 3.66
N LYS A 146 4.62 -19.12 3.53
CA LYS A 146 5.68 -19.78 4.33
C LYS A 146 7.06 -19.14 4.10
N ILE A 147 7.30 -18.58 2.91
CA ILE A 147 8.56 -17.91 2.56
C ILE A 147 8.50 -16.44 2.99
N VAL A 148 7.47 -15.73 2.56
CA VAL A 148 7.33 -14.28 2.72
C VAL A 148 7.21 -13.87 4.19
N ASN A 149 6.56 -14.67 5.03
CA ASN A 149 6.36 -14.36 6.45
C ASN A 149 7.63 -14.57 7.31
N LYS A 150 8.72 -15.09 6.74
CA LYS A 150 9.98 -15.24 7.47
C LYS A 150 10.61 -13.87 7.73
N LYS A 151 11.03 -13.65 8.99
CA LYS A 151 11.73 -12.41 9.39
C LYS A 151 12.99 -12.16 8.53
N SER A 152 13.72 -13.21 8.17
CA SER A 152 14.88 -13.12 7.29
C SER A 152 14.52 -12.59 5.90
N PHE A 153 13.39 -13.04 5.32
CA PHE A 153 12.90 -12.55 4.04
C PHE A 153 12.51 -11.06 4.12
N LEU A 154 11.73 -10.66 5.12
CA LEU A 154 11.32 -9.27 5.33
C LEU A 154 12.52 -8.35 5.55
N ASN A 155 13.53 -8.79 6.31
CA ASN A 155 14.77 -8.06 6.47
C ASN A 155 15.52 -7.90 5.14
N LYS A 156 15.58 -8.95 4.32
CA LYS A 156 16.21 -8.90 2.98
C LYS A 156 15.50 -7.87 2.08
N VAL A 157 14.17 -7.83 2.09
CA VAL A 157 13.39 -6.82 1.37
C VAL A 157 13.76 -5.40 1.81
N ASN A 158 13.90 -5.18 3.11
CA ASN A 158 14.33 -3.88 3.65
C ASN A 158 15.74 -3.50 3.21
N THR A 159 16.69 -4.44 3.36
CA THR A 159 18.11 -4.18 3.03
C THR A 159 18.28 -3.88 1.54
N ILE A 160 17.71 -4.71 0.68
CA ILE A 160 17.81 -4.51 -0.78
C ILE A 160 17.10 -3.23 -1.18
N GLY A 161 15.88 -2.99 -0.67
CA GLY A 161 15.13 -1.79 -1.00
C GLY A 161 15.82 -0.51 -0.57
N LYS A 162 16.47 -0.51 0.61
CA LYS A 162 17.30 0.62 1.06
C LYS A 162 18.49 0.83 0.13
N PHE A 163 19.25 -0.22 -0.16
CA PHE A 163 20.39 -0.19 -1.06
C PHE A 163 20.03 0.38 -2.43
N MET A 164 18.97 -0.13 -3.05
CA MET A 164 18.52 0.35 -4.37
C MET A 164 18.13 1.83 -4.35
N ARG A 165 17.40 2.28 -3.34
CA ARG A 165 17.01 3.69 -3.23
C ARG A 165 18.22 4.60 -3.00
N GLU A 166 19.18 4.18 -2.17
CA GLU A 166 20.41 4.95 -1.93
C GLU A 166 21.26 5.09 -3.21
N ILE A 167 21.38 4.04 -4.00
CA ILE A 167 22.06 4.11 -5.31
C ILE A 167 21.33 5.07 -6.24
N LEU A 168 20.00 4.93 -6.40
CA LEU A 168 19.23 5.82 -7.26
C LEU A 168 19.39 7.30 -6.85
N ILE A 169 19.31 7.58 -5.56
CA ILE A 169 19.52 8.95 -5.06
C ILE A 169 20.94 9.42 -5.37
N LYS A 170 21.95 8.61 -5.10
CA LYS A 170 23.35 8.95 -5.33
C LYS A 170 23.62 9.27 -6.79
N GLU A 171 23.17 8.42 -7.69
CA GLU A 171 23.46 8.53 -9.12
C GLU A 171 22.59 9.60 -9.83
N LEU A 172 21.36 9.81 -9.35
CA LEU A 172 20.40 10.70 -10.01
C LEU A 172 20.30 12.10 -9.41
N LYS A 173 20.81 12.34 -8.19
CA LYS A 173 20.63 13.61 -7.47
C LYS A 173 21.13 14.86 -8.22
N SER A 174 22.11 14.71 -9.09
CA SER A 174 22.66 15.82 -9.92
C SER A 174 21.92 15.97 -11.26
N HIS A 175 21.03 15.06 -11.60
CA HIS A 175 20.32 15.13 -12.87
C HIS A 175 19.23 16.23 -12.80
N PRO A 176 19.13 17.14 -13.77
CA PRO A 176 18.25 18.32 -13.70
C PRO A 176 16.77 17.97 -13.58
N PHE A 177 16.36 16.81 -14.09
CA PHE A 177 14.97 16.37 -14.03
C PHE A 177 14.64 15.56 -12.78
N PHE A 178 15.62 15.09 -12.04
CA PHE A 178 15.38 14.28 -10.85
C PHE A 178 14.74 15.11 -9.74
N ARG A 179 13.75 14.53 -9.07
CA ARG A 179 13.06 15.14 -7.93
C ARG A 179 13.30 14.37 -6.65
N GLN A 180 12.92 13.08 -6.62
CA GLN A 180 13.06 12.26 -5.43
C GLN A 180 12.96 10.76 -5.73
N VAL A 181 13.36 9.95 -4.77
CA VAL A 181 12.97 8.53 -4.65
C VAL A 181 12.10 8.40 -3.42
N ARG A 182 10.94 7.75 -3.58
CA ARG A 182 9.98 7.53 -2.49
C ARG A 182 9.51 6.08 -2.43
N GLY A 183 9.01 5.64 -1.28
CA GLY A 183 8.50 4.29 -1.10
C GLY A 183 9.01 3.59 0.16
N ARG A 184 8.64 2.31 0.31
CA ARG A 184 9.05 1.43 1.43
C ARG A 184 9.45 0.05 0.90
N GLY A 185 10.50 -0.54 1.45
CA GLY A 185 11.01 -1.85 1.01
C GLY A 185 11.35 -1.86 -0.48
N LEU A 186 10.80 -2.82 -1.21
CA LEU A 186 10.93 -2.93 -2.67
C LEU A 186 9.77 -2.26 -3.44
N ARG A 187 8.83 -1.62 -2.73
CA ARG A 187 7.82 -0.75 -3.33
C ARG A 187 8.34 0.66 -3.29
N PHE A 188 8.96 1.10 -4.38
CA PHE A 188 9.48 2.46 -4.51
C PHE A 188 9.44 2.93 -5.96
N SER A 189 9.37 4.23 -6.10
CA SER A 189 9.41 4.95 -7.38
C SER A 189 10.40 6.10 -7.29
N PHE A 190 11.01 6.46 -8.40
CA PHE A 190 11.71 7.73 -8.54
C PHE A 190 10.87 8.70 -9.37
N GLU A 191 10.93 9.96 -8.99
CA GLU A 191 10.19 11.04 -9.62
C GLU A 191 11.13 11.94 -10.39
N TYR A 192 10.71 12.31 -11.58
CA TYR A 192 11.39 13.28 -12.42
C TYR A 192 10.38 14.26 -13.02
N ASP A 193 10.85 15.43 -13.38
CA ASP A 193 10.05 16.49 -13.99
C ASP A 193 10.76 17.01 -15.24
N CYS A 194 10.12 16.85 -16.39
CA CYS A 194 10.60 17.35 -17.66
C CYS A 194 9.45 17.90 -18.51
N LYS A 195 9.76 18.89 -19.36
CA LYS A 195 8.75 19.57 -20.17
C LYS A 195 8.10 18.67 -21.23
N HIS A 196 8.79 17.65 -21.71
CA HIS A 196 8.33 16.72 -22.76
C HIS A 196 8.17 15.31 -22.21
N ARG A 197 7.28 15.16 -21.23
CA ARG A 197 7.10 13.93 -20.43
C ARG A 197 6.87 12.67 -21.28
N ASP A 198 5.99 12.73 -22.27
CA ASP A 198 5.64 11.54 -23.06
C ASP A 198 6.82 11.05 -23.89
N ASN A 199 7.55 11.95 -24.53
CA ASN A 199 8.73 11.59 -25.30
C ASN A 199 9.84 11.05 -24.39
N PHE A 200 10.08 11.70 -23.25
CA PHE A 200 11.05 11.24 -22.26
C PHE A 200 10.69 9.86 -21.71
N ASN A 201 9.41 9.63 -21.38
CA ASN A 201 8.91 8.36 -20.89
C ASN A 201 9.14 7.23 -21.89
N ASN A 202 8.81 7.45 -23.16
CA ASN A 202 8.99 6.45 -24.21
C ASN A 202 10.47 6.12 -24.41
N ILE A 203 11.33 7.13 -24.47
CA ILE A 203 12.78 6.96 -24.62
C ILE A 203 13.35 6.22 -23.39
N LEU A 204 12.97 6.60 -22.18
CA LEU A 204 13.43 5.96 -20.95
C LEU A 204 13.00 4.50 -20.90
N TYR A 205 11.72 4.21 -21.17
CA TYR A 205 11.19 2.86 -21.17
C TYR A 205 11.88 1.97 -22.20
N SER A 206 11.98 2.41 -23.48
CA SER A 206 12.62 1.65 -24.54
C SER A 206 14.09 1.38 -24.23
N ASN A 207 14.84 2.41 -23.77
CA ASN A 207 16.25 2.21 -23.42
C ASN A 207 16.43 1.24 -22.24
N LEU A 208 15.60 1.34 -21.19
CA LEU A 208 15.69 0.42 -20.05
C LEU A 208 15.38 -1.00 -20.47
N LEU A 209 14.35 -1.21 -21.29
CA LEU A 209 13.95 -2.52 -21.76
C LEU A 209 14.95 -3.11 -22.77
N GLU A 210 15.28 -2.37 -23.84
CA GLU A 210 16.04 -2.89 -24.97
C GLU A 210 17.54 -3.01 -24.69
N LYS A 211 18.11 -2.03 -23.96
CA LYS A 211 19.57 -2.03 -23.70
C LYS A 211 19.95 -2.73 -22.39
N TYR A 212 19.06 -2.73 -21.39
CA TYR A 212 19.40 -3.18 -20.05
C TYR A 212 18.51 -4.31 -19.53
N ASN A 213 17.50 -4.75 -20.32
CA ASN A 213 16.51 -5.75 -19.91
C ASN A 213 15.79 -5.38 -18.60
N ILE A 214 15.56 -4.09 -18.37
CA ILE A 214 14.86 -3.59 -17.19
C ILE A 214 13.43 -3.23 -17.58
N LEU A 215 12.46 -4.00 -17.08
CA LEU A 215 11.05 -3.68 -17.22
C LEU A 215 10.63 -2.70 -16.11
N THR A 216 10.08 -1.58 -16.48
CA THR A 216 9.58 -0.55 -15.55
C THR A 216 8.12 -0.20 -15.85
N SER A 217 7.46 0.43 -14.88
CA SER A 217 6.12 0.98 -15.05
C SER A 217 6.19 2.50 -14.92
N ILE A 218 5.74 3.21 -15.94
CA ILE A 218 5.67 4.66 -15.93
C ILE A 218 4.30 5.09 -15.43
N LYS A 219 4.28 6.08 -14.54
CA LYS A 219 3.07 6.69 -14.00
C LYS A 219 3.01 8.15 -14.43
N TYR A 220 1.84 8.56 -14.90
CA TYR A 220 1.57 9.93 -15.30
C TYR A 220 0.84 10.64 -14.16
N HIS A 221 1.29 11.85 -13.81
CA HIS A 221 0.66 12.73 -12.81
C HIS A 221 0.41 14.09 -13.40
#